data_edf12e2b315c5742a66af36af5809847
#
_entry.id   edf12e2b315c5742a66af36af5809847
#
_cell.length_a   1.000
_cell.length_b   1.000
_cell.length_c   1.000
_cell.angle_alpha   90.00
_cell.angle_beta   90.00
_cell.angle_gamma   90.00
#
_symmetry.space_group_name_H-M   'P 1'
#
loop_
_entity.id
_entity.type
_entity.pdbx_description
1 polymer ?
#
loop_
_entity_poly.entity_id
_entity_poly.type
_entity_poly.pdbx_seq_one_letter_code
_entity_poly.pdbx_strand_id
1 'polypeptide(L)'
;IYFDTSKLKEYYVFHNFNEEDLEVGVREGVEEDTNKRNKADFVLWFTKSKFDDQELKWDSPWGVGYPGWHIECSCISMKHLGERLDIHCGGIYNAFPHHTNEIAQSEAYLGHKWCNYWFHILHLNTNSGKMSKSKGEFLTVSLLESKGYDPLVYRFFCLQSHYRKSLVFTYENLDNAKTAYNKLTARIAQLMADKK
;
A
#
# COMPACT_ATOMS: atom_id res chain seq x y z
N ILE A 1 7.24 20.39 -9.42
CA ILE A 1 7.43 20.93 -8.06
C ILE A 1 7.84 19.80 -7.16
N TYR A 2 8.90 20.02 -6.38
CA TYR A 2 9.51 19.00 -5.53
C TYR A 2 9.40 19.38 -4.07
N PHE A 3 9.30 18.35 -3.23
CA PHE A 3 9.54 18.46 -1.79
C PHE A 3 11.04 18.36 -1.54
N ASP A 4 11.60 19.34 -0.86
CA ASP A 4 13.04 19.39 -0.50
C ASP A 4 13.25 18.69 0.84
N THR A 5 13.70 17.44 0.79
CA THR A 5 13.90 16.59 1.97
C THR A 5 15.00 17.09 2.90
N SER A 6 15.95 17.89 2.40
CA SER A 6 17.02 18.47 3.21
C SER A 6 16.54 19.48 4.26
N LYS A 7 15.28 19.93 4.16
CA LYS A 7 14.65 20.83 5.13
C LYS A 7 14.11 20.11 6.37
N LEU A 8 14.02 18.80 6.33
CA LEU A 8 13.56 18.00 7.46
C LEU A 8 14.73 17.68 8.41
N LYS A 9 14.41 17.60 9.70
CA LYS A 9 15.37 17.11 10.71
C LYS A 9 15.61 15.62 10.57
N GLU A 10 14.58 14.87 10.18
CA GLU A 10 14.60 13.43 9.99
C GLU A 10 13.68 13.09 8.82
N TYR A 11 14.17 12.31 7.86
CA TYR A 11 13.39 11.86 6.72
C TYR A 11 13.16 10.34 6.77
N TYR A 12 14.17 9.54 7.11
CA TYR A 12 14.07 8.08 7.17
C TYR A 12 13.45 7.61 8.49
N VAL A 13 12.13 7.82 8.63
CA VAL A 13 11.38 7.61 9.88
C VAL A 13 11.09 6.14 10.20
N PHE A 14 11.15 5.25 9.20
CA PHE A 14 11.05 3.81 9.41
C PHE A 14 12.46 3.23 9.51
N HIS A 15 12.75 2.54 10.63
CA HIS A 15 14.03 1.88 10.85
C HIS A 15 14.32 0.87 9.73
N ASN A 16 15.58 0.76 9.33
CA ASN A 16 16.16 -0.07 8.29
C ASN A 16 16.12 0.51 6.87
N PHE A 17 15.81 1.77 6.68
CA PHE A 17 15.96 2.46 5.40
C PHE A 17 16.93 3.63 5.55
N ASN A 18 17.78 3.84 4.56
CA ASN A 18 18.76 4.93 4.48
C ASN A 18 18.91 5.42 3.03
N GLU A 19 19.82 6.35 2.79
CA GLU A 19 20.02 6.90 1.45
C GLU A 19 20.55 5.86 0.44
N GLU A 20 21.22 4.81 0.89
CA GLU A 20 21.73 3.72 0.06
C GLU A 20 20.60 2.83 -0.46
N ASP A 21 19.45 2.77 0.26
CA ASP A 21 18.26 2.05 -0.17
C ASP A 21 17.49 2.77 -1.30
N LEU A 22 17.89 3.99 -1.66
CA LEU A 22 17.34 4.74 -2.78
C LEU A 22 17.92 4.20 -4.11
N GLU A 23 17.35 3.12 -4.59
CA GLU A 23 17.62 2.66 -5.94
C GLU A 23 16.87 3.52 -6.96
N VAL A 24 17.64 4.18 -7.83
CA VAL A 24 17.10 4.93 -8.96
C VAL A 24 16.72 3.95 -10.06
N GLY A 25 15.51 4.09 -10.61
CA GLY A 25 15.11 3.28 -11.77
C GLY A 25 14.63 1.87 -11.48
N VAL A 26 14.12 1.58 -10.29
CA VAL A 26 13.54 0.27 -9.90
C VAL A 26 12.39 -0.18 -10.81
N ARG A 27 11.76 0.74 -11.56
CA ARG A 27 10.77 0.42 -12.59
C ARG A 27 11.35 0.68 -13.96
N GLU A 28 11.21 -0.28 -14.86
CA GLU A 28 11.56 -0.15 -16.27
C GLU A 28 10.98 1.15 -16.86
N GLY A 29 11.82 1.99 -17.47
CA GLY A 29 11.42 3.29 -18.02
C GLY A 29 11.42 4.48 -17.06
N VAL A 30 11.90 4.35 -15.82
CA VAL A 30 12.14 5.48 -14.91
C VAL A 30 13.58 5.95 -15.07
N GLU A 31 13.77 7.12 -15.70
CA GLU A 31 15.05 7.80 -15.81
C GLU A 31 15.33 8.59 -14.53
N GLU A 32 16.62 8.81 -14.24
CA GLU A 32 17.05 9.67 -13.15
C GLU A 32 16.57 11.11 -13.40
N ASP A 33 15.89 11.68 -12.41
CA ASP A 33 15.35 13.04 -12.50
C ASP A 33 16.42 14.05 -12.07
N THR A 34 17.12 14.60 -13.06
CA THR A 34 18.20 15.58 -12.88
C THR A 34 17.74 16.94 -12.30
N ASN A 35 16.42 17.16 -12.15
CA ASN A 35 15.90 18.40 -11.56
C ASN A 35 15.85 18.34 -10.02
N LYS A 36 16.05 17.17 -9.42
CA LYS A 36 16.14 17.02 -7.98
C LYS A 36 17.42 17.66 -7.45
N ARG A 37 17.32 18.36 -6.32
CA ARG A 37 18.48 18.90 -5.59
C ARG A 37 19.15 17.82 -4.74
N ASN A 38 18.33 16.99 -4.10
CA ASN A 38 18.78 15.87 -3.29
C ASN A 38 18.19 14.58 -3.85
N LYS A 39 18.89 13.48 -3.73
CA LYS A 39 18.46 12.17 -4.22
C LYS A 39 17.10 11.74 -3.66
N ALA A 40 16.86 12.08 -2.39
CA ALA A 40 15.63 11.76 -1.69
C ALA A 40 14.43 12.68 -2.03
N ASP A 41 14.64 13.80 -2.73
CA ASP A 41 13.55 14.71 -3.10
C ASP A 41 12.52 14.00 -3.96
N PHE A 42 11.25 14.35 -3.78
CA PHE A 42 10.15 13.72 -4.49
C PHE A 42 9.16 14.76 -5.05
N VAL A 43 8.45 14.36 -6.09
CA VAL A 43 7.54 15.26 -6.80
C VAL A 43 6.23 15.42 -6.04
N LEU A 44 5.82 16.66 -5.84
CA LEU A 44 4.49 17.05 -5.35
C LEU A 44 3.53 17.36 -6.51
N TRP A 45 4.04 17.99 -7.58
CA TRP A 45 3.24 18.36 -8.74
C TRP A 45 4.04 18.21 -10.02
N PHE A 46 3.48 17.47 -10.98
CA PHE A 46 4.03 17.29 -12.30
C PHE A 46 3.44 18.32 -13.28
N THR A 47 4.28 19.05 -13.98
CA THR A 47 3.86 19.96 -15.07
C THR A 47 4.11 19.35 -16.46
N LYS A 48 4.79 18.21 -16.52
CA LYS A 48 5.00 17.42 -17.74
C LYS A 48 4.62 15.97 -17.47
N SER A 49 3.87 15.37 -18.38
CA SER A 49 3.60 13.92 -18.35
C SER A 49 4.55 13.19 -19.29
N LYS A 50 4.91 11.97 -18.92
CA LYS A 50 5.56 11.01 -19.83
C LYS A 50 4.56 10.38 -20.82
N PHE A 51 3.26 10.52 -20.53
CA PHE A 51 2.18 9.95 -21.33
C PHE A 51 1.45 11.07 -22.05
N ASP A 52 1.39 11.02 -23.35
CA ASP A 52 0.71 12.03 -24.19
C ASP A 52 -0.80 12.06 -23.94
N ASP A 53 -1.35 10.91 -23.51
CA ASP A 53 -2.76 10.64 -23.23
C ASP A 53 -3.18 10.87 -21.77
N GLN A 54 -2.35 11.55 -20.96
CA GLN A 54 -2.70 11.87 -19.57
C GLN A 54 -3.96 12.75 -19.51
N GLU A 55 -5.10 12.15 -19.18
CA GLU A 55 -6.39 12.83 -19.14
C GLU A 55 -6.59 13.69 -17.89
N LEU A 56 -6.17 13.17 -16.71
CA LEU A 56 -6.36 13.86 -15.43
C LEU A 56 -5.28 14.92 -15.23
N LYS A 57 -5.62 16.15 -15.58
CA LYS A 57 -4.80 17.35 -15.41
C LYS A 57 -5.66 18.48 -14.86
N TRP A 58 -5.04 19.35 -14.07
CA TRP A 58 -5.69 20.50 -13.46
C TRP A 58 -4.82 21.74 -13.58
N ASP A 59 -5.46 22.91 -13.55
CA ASP A 59 -4.75 24.17 -13.40
C ASP A 59 -4.13 24.31 -12.02
N SER A 60 -2.93 24.88 -11.98
CA SER A 60 -2.24 25.20 -10.72
C SER A 60 -1.42 26.49 -10.87
N PRO A 61 -0.94 27.10 -9.76
CA PRO A 61 -0.04 28.25 -9.82
C PRO A 61 1.27 27.97 -10.57
N TRP A 62 1.60 26.70 -10.79
CA TRP A 62 2.82 26.25 -11.47
C TRP A 62 2.56 25.80 -12.92
N GLY A 63 1.33 25.95 -13.39
CA GLY A 63 0.87 25.50 -14.70
C GLY A 63 -0.03 24.28 -14.64
N VAL A 64 -0.56 23.90 -15.81
CA VAL A 64 -1.39 22.70 -15.96
C VAL A 64 -0.56 21.47 -15.63
N GLY A 65 -1.11 20.57 -14.82
CA GLY A 65 -0.41 19.37 -14.40
C GLY A 65 -1.23 18.44 -13.53
N TYR A 66 -0.56 17.57 -12.80
CA TYR A 66 -1.19 16.60 -11.92
C TYR A 66 -0.34 16.34 -10.67
N PRO A 67 -0.96 15.90 -9.56
CA PRO A 67 -0.24 15.65 -8.31
C PRO A 67 0.69 14.44 -8.42
N GLY A 68 1.73 14.43 -7.59
CA GLY A 68 2.50 13.22 -7.30
C GLY A 68 1.68 12.23 -6.48
N TRP A 69 1.97 10.95 -6.60
CA TRP A 69 1.21 9.89 -5.91
C TRP A 69 1.13 10.08 -4.39
N HIS A 70 2.24 10.50 -3.76
CA HIS A 70 2.28 10.64 -2.29
C HIS A 70 1.36 11.76 -1.79
N ILE A 71 1.29 12.89 -2.51
CA ILE A 71 0.44 14.01 -2.11
C ILE A 71 -1.05 13.69 -2.32
N GLU A 72 -1.41 12.85 -3.28
CA GLU A 72 -2.78 12.37 -3.45
C GLU A 72 -3.27 11.66 -2.19
N CYS A 73 -2.50 10.71 -1.68
CA CYS A 73 -2.84 9.96 -0.47
C CYS A 73 -2.98 10.87 0.76
N SER A 74 -2.03 11.79 0.96
CA SER A 74 -2.12 12.76 2.06
C SER A 74 -3.36 13.64 1.96
N CYS A 75 -3.63 14.23 0.79
CA CYS A 75 -4.77 15.11 0.60
C CYS A 75 -6.12 14.40 0.74
N ILE A 76 -6.25 13.19 0.16
CA ILE A 76 -7.48 12.39 0.26
C ILE A 76 -7.73 12.00 1.71
N SER A 77 -6.71 11.51 2.40
CA SER A 77 -6.82 11.13 3.81
C SER A 77 -7.22 12.32 4.68
N MET A 78 -6.55 13.46 4.56
CA MET A 78 -6.90 14.65 5.34
C MET A 78 -8.30 15.17 5.04
N LYS A 79 -8.73 15.14 3.78
CA LYS A 79 -10.06 15.57 3.37
C LYS A 79 -11.18 14.76 4.00
N HIS A 80 -11.01 13.45 4.12
CA HIS A 80 -12.07 12.53 4.55
C HIS A 80 -11.96 12.10 6.00
N LEU A 81 -10.75 12.05 6.56
CA LEU A 81 -10.47 11.53 7.91
C LEU A 81 -9.94 12.60 8.87
N GLY A 82 -9.63 13.81 8.37
CA GLY A 82 -9.06 14.88 9.18
C GLY A 82 -7.55 14.86 9.29
N GLU A 83 -7.03 15.74 10.11
CA GLU A 83 -5.59 16.02 10.22
C GLU A 83 -4.83 15.03 11.13
N ARG A 84 -5.51 14.03 11.65
CA ARG A 84 -4.91 12.97 12.49
C ARG A 84 -5.51 11.62 12.12
N LEU A 85 -4.63 10.69 11.80
CA LEU A 85 -4.99 9.30 11.55
C LEU A 85 -4.59 8.44 12.74
N ASP A 86 -5.46 7.51 13.13
CA ASP A 86 -5.11 6.50 14.11
C ASP A 86 -4.22 5.43 13.48
N ILE A 87 -4.64 4.89 12.34
CA ILE A 87 -3.94 3.80 11.65
C ILE A 87 -3.88 4.09 10.15
N HIS A 88 -2.69 3.93 9.57
CA HIS A 88 -2.48 3.91 8.12
C HIS A 88 -1.84 2.59 7.69
N CYS A 89 -2.43 1.95 6.68
CA CYS A 89 -2.06 0.60 6.26
C CYS A 89 -1.51 0.58 4.84
N GLY A 90 -0.56 -0.33 4.58
CA GLY A 90 -0.07 -0.61 3.23
C GLY A 90 0.75 -1.88 3.16
N GLY A 91 1.18 -2.26 1.98
CA GLY A 91 2.18 -3.31 1.82
C GLY A 91 3.55 -2.85 2.34
N ILE A 92 4.42 -3.79 2.68
CA ILE A 92 5.77 -3.48 3.21
C ILE A 92 6.56 -2.55 2.26
N TYR A 93 6.38 -2.69 0.96
CA TYR A 93 7.03 -1.84 -0.05
C TYR A 93 6.58 -0.38 -0.02
N ASN A 94 5.43 -0.07 0.61
CA ASN A 94 4.98 1.31 0.80
C ASN A 94 5.69 1.99 1.96
N ALA A 95 6.32 1.26 2.88
CA ALA A 95 7.06 1.88 3.98
C ALA A 95 8.08 2.88 3.44
N PHE A 96 8.77 2.49 2.37
CA PHE A 96 9.72 3.34 1.67
C PHE A 96 9.63 3.15 0.15
N PRO A 97 9.56 4.27 -0.64
CA PRO A 97 9.55 5.65 -0.18
C PRO A 97 8.15 6.22 0.11
N HIS A 98 7.04 5.52 -0.23
CA HIS A 98 5.69 6.09 -0.29
C HIS A 98 5.21 6.66 1.05
N HIS A 99 5.10 5.84 2.10
CA HIS A 99 4.66 6.30 3.42
C HIS A 99 5.65 7.25 4.08
N THR A 100 6.96 7.08 3.83
CA THR A 100 7.98 8.03 4.26
C THR A 100 7.73 9.41 3.67
N ASN A 101 7.39 9.48 2.39
CA ASN A 101 7.06 10.74 1.71
C ASN A 101 5.73 11.33 2.19
N GLU A 102 4.73 10.48 2.47
CA GLU A 102 3.48 10.95 3.05
C GLU A 102 3.69 11.58 4.43
N ILE A 103 4.51 10.98 5.30
CA ILE A 103 4.88 11.54 6.60
C ILE A 103 5.58 12.87 6.41
N ALA A 104 6.60 12.90 5.57
CA ALA A 104 7.40 14.09 5.31
C ALA A 104 6.55 15.30 4.92
N GLN A 105 5.69 15.14 3.92
CA GLN A 105 4.85 16.24 3.42
C GLN A 105 3.69 16.58 4.37
N SER A 106 3.05 15.58 4.97
CA SER A 106 1.91 15.80 5.86
C SER A 106 2.33 16.49 7.16
N GLU A 107 3.37 16.01 7.81
CA GLU A 107 3.85 16.58 9.08
C GLU A 107 4.53 17.94 8.88
N ALA A 108 5.19 18.17 7.74
CA ALA A 108 5.70 19.50 7.39
C ALA A 108 4.58 20.53 7.20
N TYR A 109 3.45 20.12 6.61
CA TYR A 109 2.26 20.97 6.44
C TYR A 109 1.54 21.21 7.75
N LEU A 110 1.29 20.16 8.53
CA LEU A 110 0.48 20.21 9.74
C LEU A 110 1.23 20.77 10.96
N GLY A 111 2.55 20.64 11.00
CA GLY A 111 3.37 21.00 12.16
C GLY A 111 3.23 20.04 13.36
N HIS A 112 2.61 18.89 13.18
CA HIS A 112 2.45 17.86 14.19
C HIS A 112 2.43 16.45 13.58
N LYS A 113 2.58 15.41 14.41
CA LYS A 113 2.49 14.02 13.99
C LYS A 113 1.13 13.72 13.35
N TRP A 114 1.16 13.18 12.12
CA TRP A 114 -0.03 12.93 11.31
C TRP A 114 -0.71 11.59 11.62
N CYS A 115 0.08 10.50 11.70
CA CYS A 115 -0.47 9.16 11.92
C CYS A 115 0.20 8.48 13.12
N ASN A 116 -0.61 7.85 13.98
CA ASN A 116 -0.11 7.19 15.20
C ASN A 116 0.50 5.82 14.91
N TYR A 117 -0.17 5.00 14.08
CA TYR A 117 0.24 3.62 13.81
C TYR A 117 0.32 3.33 12.32
N TRP A 118 1.49 2.85 11.90
CA TRP A 118 1.76 2.43 10.53
C TRP A 118 1.75 0.90 10.47
N PHE A 119 0.91 0.36 9.59
CA PHE A 119 0.69 -1.07 9.50
C PHE A 119 1.15 -1.59 8.14
N HIS A 120 2.30 -2.26 8.10
CA HIS A 120 2.89 -2.80 6.87
C HIS A 120 2.73 -4.30 6.80
N ILE A 121 2.11 -4.79 5.72
CA ILE A 121 1.74 -6.18 5.52
C ILE A 121 2.67 -6.79 4.47
N LEU A 122 3.19 -7.98 4.74
CA LEU A 122 4.00 -8.72 3.77
C LEU A 122 3.15 -9.22 2.60
N HIS A 123 3.83 -9.51 1.49
CA HIS A 123 3.17 -9.99 0.27
C HIS A 123 2.51 -11.36 0.47
N LEU A 124 1.38 -11.53 -0.23
CA LEU A 124 0.86 -12.84 -0.55
C LEU A 124 1.69 -13.43 -1.70
N ASN A 125 2.31 -14.55 -1.44
CA ASN A 125 3.12 -15.27 -2.42
C ASN A 125 2.38 -16.52 -2.92
N THR A 126 2.83 -17.04 -4.06
CA THR A 126 2.52 -18.40 -4.52
C THR A 126 3.78 -19.26 -4.40
N ASN A 127 3.69 -20.57 -4.64
CA ASN A 127 4.85 -21.45 -4.69
C ASN A 127 5.90 -21.00 -5.74
N SER A 128 5.48 -20.25 -6.76
CA SER A 128 6.34 -19.68 -7.80
C SER A 128 6.88 -18.28 -7.46
N GLY A 129 6.63 -17.77 -6.23
CA GLY A 129 7.03 -16.46 -5.75
C GLY A 129 5.89 -15.44 -5.72
N LYS A 130 6.20 -14.16 -5.89
CA LYS A 130 5.21 -13.08 -5.85
C LYS A 130 4.17 -13.24 -6.96
N MET A 131 2.89 -13.22 -6.57
CA MET A 131 1.77 -13.20 -7.52
C MET A 131 1.77 -11.89 -8.31
N SER A 132 1.81 -11.95 -9.64
CA SER A 132 1.77 -10.77 -10.49
C SER A 132 0.90 -10.97 -11.73
N LYS A 133 0.27 -9.89 -12.21
CA LYS A 133 -0.54 -9.90 -13.45
C LYS A 133 0.26 -10.32 -14.68
N SER A 134 1.53 -9.94 -14.74
CA SER A 134 2.40 -10.18 -15.90
C SER A 134 2.76 -11.66 -16.11
N LYS A 135 2.58 -12.54 -15.10
CA LYS A 135 2.87 -13.98 -15.21
C LYS A 135 1.67 -14.83 -15.62
N GLY A 136 0.53 -14.22 -15.96
CA GLY A 136 -0.67 -14.94 -16.47
C GLY A 136 -1.46 -15.73 -15.41
N GLU A 137 -0.95 -15.93 -14.21
CA GLU A 137 -1.60 -16.63 -13.10
C GLU A 137 -2.22 -15.62 -12.13
N PHE A 138 -3.15 -14.80 -12.63
CA PHE A 138 -3.81 -13.84 -11.76
C PHE A 138 -5.02 -14.47 -11.08
N LEU A 139 -4.84 -14.86 -9.82
CA LEU A 139 -5.92 -15.36 -8.97
C LEU A 139 -6.80 -14.18 -8.52
N THR A 140 -8.03 -14.17 -8.98
CA THR A 140 -9.06 -13.24 -8.52
C THR A 140 -9.98 -13.93 -7.53
N VAL A 141 -10.70 -13.14 -6.71
CA VAL A 141 -11.74 -13.68 -5.84
C VAL A 141 -12.82 -14.37 -6.68
N SER A 142 -13.23 -13.81 -7.82
CA SER A 142 -14.19 -14.40 -8.74
C SER A 142 -13.77 -15.78 -9.28
N LEU A 143 -12.46 -15.98 -9.49
CA LEU A 143 -11.94 -17.30 -9.85
C LEU A 143 -12.10 -18.30 -8.70
N LEU A 144 -11.90 -17.88 -7.46
CA LEU A 144 -12.12 -18.75 -6.30
C LEU A 144 -13.61 -19.10 -6.15
N GLU A 145 -14.51 -18.14 -6.35
CA GLU A 145 -15.95 -18.38 -6.37
C GLU A 145 -16.36 -19.37 -7.45
N SER A 146 -15.84 -19.24 -8.67
CA SER A 146 -16.11 -20.19 -9.76
C SER A 146 -15.61 -21.61 -9.47
N LYS A 147 -14.66 -21.77 -8.56
CA LYS A 147 -14.15 -23.05 -8.04
C LYS A 147 -14.88 -23.54 -6.77
N GLY A 148 -15.94 -22.84 -6.35
CA GLY A 148 -16.76 -23.23 -5.20
C GLY A 148 -16.19 -22.83 -3.82
N TYR A 149 -15.33 -21.81 -3.79
CA TYR A 149 -14.88 -21.22 -2.53
C TYR A 149 -15.72 -19.99 -2.18
N ASP A 150 -16.19 -19.92 -0.94
CA ASP A 150 -16.78 -18.71 -0.39
C ASP A 150 -15.68 -17.64 -0.21
N PRO A 151 -15.87 -16.38 -0.63
CA PRO A 151 -14.94 -15.28 -0.39
C PRO A 151 -14.52 -15.11 1.08
N LEU A 152 -15.40 -15.43 2.02
CA LEU A 152 -15.09 -15.39 3.46
C LEU A 152 -14.07 -16.45 3.88
N VAL A 153 -14.01 -17.57 3.19
CA VAL A 153 -12.96 -18.58 3.39
C VAL A 153 -11.60 -18.01 3.01
N TYR A 154 -11.51 -17.29 1.88
CA TYR A 154 -10.27 -16.62 1.49
C TYR A 154 -9.87 -15.53 2.48
N ARG A 155 -10.84 -14.71 2.93
CA ARG A 155 -10.59 -13.74 3.99
C ARG A 155 -10.07 -14.41 5.27
N PHE A 156 -10.68 -15.50 5.67
CA PHE A 156 -10.28 -16.27 6.85
C PHE A 156 -8.85 -16.84 6.68
N PHE A 157 -8.52 -17.37 5.51
CA PHE A 157 -7.17 -17.80 5.17
C PHE A 157 -6.15 -16.67 5.37
N CYS A 158 -6.42 -15.47 4.86
CA CYS A 158 -5.53 -14.32 5.03
C CYS A 158 -5.35 -13.94 6.50
N LEU A 159 -6.39 -14.05 7.33
CA LEU A 159 -6.37 -13.69 8.74
C LEU A 159 -5.70 -14.72 9.66
N GLN A 160 -5.46 -15.94 9.19
CA GLN A 160 -4.78 -16.99 9.99
C GLN A 160 -3.28 -16.77 10.14
N SER A 161 -2.68 -15.91 9.34
CA SER A 161 -1.27 -15.58 9.42
C SER A 161 -1.05 -14.20 10.03
N HIS A 162 0.00 -14.08 10.82
CA HIS A 162 0.42 -12.76 11.32
C HIS A 162 0.87 -11.89 10.14
N TYR A 163 0.44 -10.63 10.08
CA TYR A 163 0.69 -9.71 8.97
C TYR A 163 2.18 -9.49 8.62
N ARG A 164 3.09 -9.69 9.60
CA ARG A 164 4.55 -9.63 9.41
C ARG A 164 5.18 -10.96 8.98
N LYS A 165 4.37 -11.96 8.65
CA LYS A 165 4.83 -13.23 8.09
C LYS A 165 4.38 -13.32 6.65
N SER A 166 5.26 -13.84 5.81
CA SER A 166 4.92 -14.14 4.42
C SER A 166 3.83 -15.19 4.38
N LEU A 167 2.77 -14.91 3.63
CA LEU A 167 1.66 -15.82 3.41
C LEU A 167 1.80 -16.45 2.03
N VAL A 168 1.77 -17.78 1.96
CA VAL A 168 1.85 -18.53 0.70
C VAL A 168 0.47 -19.09 0.37
N PHE A 169 -0.07 -18.66 -0.76
CA PHE A 169 -1.31 -19.18 -1.30
C PHE A 169 -1.06 -20.51 -2.01
N THR A 170 -1.79 -21.53 -1.59
CA THR A 170 -2.01 -22.79 -2.32
C THR A 170 -3.47 -23.18 -2.14
N TYR A 171 -4.00 -23.97 -3.06
CA TYR A 171 -5.37 -24.52 -2.88
C TYR A 171 -5.45 -25.43 -1.66
N GLU A 172 -4.40 -26.18 -1.34
CA GLU A 172 -4.32 -26.98 -0.12
C GLU A 172 -4.45 -26.12 1.14
N ASN A 173 -3.72 -25.00 1.22
CA ASN A 173 -3.84 -24.08 2.34
C ASN A 173 -5.24 -23.44 2.42
N LEU A 174 -5.84 -23.16 1.26
CA LEU A 174 -7.21 -22.65 1.21
C LEU A 174 -8.24 -23.69 1.67
N ASP A 175 -8.06 -24.97 1.31
CA ASP A 175 -8.94 -26.08 1.77
C ASP A 175 -8.83 -26.31 3.28
N ASN A 176 -7.62 -26.20 3.82
CA ASN A 176 -7.40 -26.23 5.27
C ASN A 176 -8.14 -25.07 5.97
N ALA A 177 -8.06 -23.86 5.41
CA ALA A 177 -8.79 -22.69 5.90
C ALA A 177 -10.33 -22.89 5.79
N LYS A 178 -10.83 -23.46 4.68
CA LYS A 178 -12.24 -23.81 4.48
C LYS A 178 -12.74 -24.76 5.57
N THR A 179 -11.96 -25.79 5.86
CA THR A 179 -12.28 -26.76 6.90
C THR A 179 -12.37 -26.09 8.28
N ALA A 180 -11.41 -25.25 8.62
CA ALA A 180 -11.39 -24.53 9.90
C ALA A 180 -12.53 -23.51 10.00
N TYR A 181 -12.80 -22.77 8.92
CA TYR A 181 -13.91 -21.82 8.83
C TYR A 181 -15.26 -22.49 9.03
N ASN A 182 -15.51 -23.63 8.35
CA ASN A 182 -16.75 -24.37 8.48
C ASN A 182 -16.96 -24.93 9.92
N LYS A 183 -15.88 -25.41 10.56
CA LYS A 183 -15.95 -25.83 11.97
C LYS A 183 -16.30 -24.66 12.89
N LEU A 184 -15.70 -23.50 12.68
CA LEU A 184 -15.97 -22.30 13.48
C LEU A 184 -17.43 -21.84 13.32
N THR A 185 -17.93 -21.72 12.10
CA THR A 185 -19.30 -21.29 11.81
C THR A 185 -20.33 -22.27 12.33
N ALA A 186 -20.10 -23.59 12.19
CA ALA A 186 -20.98 -24.63 12.76
C ALA A 186 -21.04 -24.52 14.30
N ARG A 187 -19.91 -24.30 14.96
CA ARG A 187 -19.88 -24.12 16.43
C ARG A 187 -20.63 -22.86 16.87
N ILE A 188 -20.49 -21.76 16.15
CA ILE A 188 -21.24 -20.53 16.44
C ILE A 188 -22.74 -20.77 16.27
N ALA A 189 -23.16 -21.43 15.17
CA ALA A 189 -24.56 -21.74 14.93
C ALA A 189 -25.17 -22.62 16.05
N GLN A 190 -24.43 -23.63 16.52
CA GLN A 190 -24.84 -24.44 17.64
C GLN A 190 -25.04 -23.61 18.92
N LEU A 191 -24.05 -22.77 19.27
CA LEU A 191 -24.14 -21.91 20.47
C LEU A 191 -25.29 -20.89 20.39
N MET A 192 -25.66 -20.47 19.20
CA MET A 192 -26.82 -19.58 19.00
C MET A 192 -28.15 -20.34 19.12
N ALA A 193 -28.19 -21.61 18.73
CA ALA A 193 -29.38 -22.46 18.88
C ALA A 193 -29.64 -22.83 20.34
N ASP A 194 -28.57 -23.08 21.10
CA ASP A 194 -28.66 -23.48 22.52
C ASP A 194 -29.13 -22.33 23.44
N LYS A 195 -29.15 -21.09 22.94
CA LYS A 195 -29.64 -19.90 23.66
C LYS A 195 -31.12 -19.59 23.48
N LYS A 196 -31.84 -20.40 22.70
CA LYS A 196 -33.31 -20.33 22.57
C LYS A 196 -33.97 -21.35 23.49
#